data_5803eaa25f9a8030430a1f36db370b1e
#
_entry.id   5803eaa25f9a8030430a1f36db370b1e
#
_cell.length_a   1.000
_cell.length_b   1.000
_cell.length_c   1.000
_cell.angle_alpha   90.00
_cell.angle_beta   90.00
_cell.angle_gamma   90.00
#
_symmetry.space_group_name_H-M   'P 1'
#
loop_
_entity.id
_entity.type
_entity.pdbx_description
1 polymer ?
#
loop_
_entity_poly.entity_id
_entity_poly.type
_entity_poly.pdbx_seq_one_letter_code
_entity_poly.pdbx_strand_id
1 'polypeptide(L)'
;HGKEYIESKRAIYKKIDDFEKVVISAAENDLITVTRGVKDYITILHCVAGICNALSLIMAIVLYKKVTLVLMGYIEAIVKNEYIRPCGTSELRYLANVFNDYIKLRNKERSELKEWANSDALTRISNRRAIEEFIKGKLADKSVGGALIFLDIDDFKNINDTFGHSAGDGVLRCVAEKIGSSFRGSDFAGRFGGDEFIIWMNNVTFADAEFIKKRINGLMGTAKTGDVKIDYTLSAGITFKCDGDDYEKIVGRADRALYARKKSGKSGCSIYTE
;
A
#
# COMPACT_ATOMS: atom_id res chain seq x y z
N HIS A 1 -16.68 -123.08 5.38
CA HIS A 1 -15.60 -122.15 4.79
C HIS A 1 -16.13 -121.07 3.89
N GLY A 2 -17.26 -121.25 3.15
CA GLY A 2 -17.73 -120.18 2.21
C GLY A 2 -18.45 -118.98 2.90
N LYS A 3 -19.20 -119.25 3.96
CA LYS A 3 -19.92 -118.17 4.70
C LYS A 3 -18.98 -117.26 5.52
N GLU A 4 -18.04 -117.85 6.22
CA GLU A 4 -17.03 -117.10 7.00
C GLU A 4 -16.20 -116.13 6.11
N TYR A 5 -15.82 -116.57 4.94
CA TYR A 5 -15.11 -115.79 3.94
C TYR A 5 -15.92 -114.57 3.50
N ILE A 6 -17.22 -114.79 3.20
CA ILE A 6 -18.12 -113.70 2.80
C ILE A 6 -18.38 -112.71 3.89
N GLU A 7 -18.51 -113.12 5.15
CA GLU A 7 -18.66 -112.24 6.34
C GLU A 7 -17.38 -111.46 6.61
N SER A 8 -16.23 -112.10 6.53
CA SER A 8 -14.95 -111.40 6.68
C SER A 8 -14.72 -110.36 5.61
N LYS A 9 -15.06 -110.72 4.38
CA LYS A 9 -14.99 -109.81 3.22
C LYS A 9 -15.94 -108.61 3.41
N ARG A 10 -17.19 -108.84 3.86
CA ARG A 10 -18.12 -107.74 4.21
C ARG A 10 -17.63 -106.86 5.34
N ALA A 11 -17.03 -107.41 6.38
CA ALA A 11 -16.49 -106.68 7.47
C ALA A 11 -15.31 -105.82 7.05
N ILE A 12 -14.47 -106.31 6.15
CA ILE A 12 -13.36 -105.54 5.55
C ILE A 12 -13.89 -104.35 4.71
N TYR A 13 -14.87 -104.65 3.82
CA TYR A 13 -15.47 -103.59 3.00
C TYR A 13 -16.15 -102.51 3.86
N LYS A 14 -16.83 -102.91 4.96
CA LYS A 14 -17.43 -101.99 5.88
C LYS A 14 -16.37 -101.13 6.56
N LYS A 15 -15.26 -101.70 7.01
CA LYS A 15 -14.14 -100.97 7.60
C LYS A 15 -13.49 -99.99 6.58
N ILE A 16 -13.39 -100.36 5.34
CA ILE A 16 -12.86 -99.47 4.30
C ILE A 16 -13.83 -98.32 4.07
N ASP A 17 -15.13 -98.56 3.96
CA ASP A 17 -16.14 -97.52 3.81
C ASP A 17 -16.18 -96.54 5.01
N ASP A 18 -16.10 -97.10 6.26
CA ASP A 18 -16.04 -96.31 7.46
C ASP A 18 -14.76 -95.46 7.50
N PHE A 19 -13.60 -96.01 7.11
CA PHE A 19 -12.33 -95.30 7.03
C PHE A 19 -12.37 -94.17 5.97
N GLU A 20 -12.93 -94.53 4.76
CA GLU A 20 -13.11 -93.56 3.69
C GLU A 20 -13.99 -92.36 4.10
N LYS A 21 -15.08 -92.61 4.85
CA LYS A 21 -15.95 -91.59 5.40
C LYS A 21 -15.21 -90.67 6.43
N VAL A 22 -14.38 -91.29 7.28
CA VAL A 22 -13.58 -90.52 8.27
C VAL A 22 -12.55 -89.65 7.58
N VAL A 23 -11.86 -90.17 6.56
CA VAL A 23 -10.87 -89.41 5.80
C VAL A 23 -11.52 -88.28 5.02
N ILE A 24 -12.65 -88.51 4.37
CA ILE A 24 -13.39 -87.51 3.61
C ILE A 24 -13.90 -86.42 4.59
N SER A 25 -14.50 -86.80 5.73
CA SER A 25 -14.99 -85.82 6.72
C SER A 25 -13.85 -84.97 7.37
N ALA A 26 -12.69 -85.58 7.60
CA ALA A 26 -11.51 -84.87 8.06
C ALA A 26 -10.99 -83.84 7.05
N ALA A 27 -10.88 -84.26 5.76
CA ALA A 27 -10.46 -83.38 4.67
C ALA A 27 -11.47 -82.25 4.39
N GLU A 28 -12.77 -82.50 4.53
CA GLU A 28 -13.80 -81.48 4.43
C GLU A 28 -13.71 -80.45 5.59
N ASN A 29 -13.48 -80.92 6.83
CA ASN A 29 -13.29 -80.03 7.99
C ASN A 29 -12.02 -79.18 7.86
N ASP A 30 -10.92 -79.73 7.39
CA ASP A 30 -9.68 -79.00 7.14
C ASP A 30 -9.90 -77.97 6.05
N LEU A 31 -10.58 -78.30 4.95
CA LEU A 31 -10.91 -77.36 3.89
C LEU A 31 -11.79 -76.22 4.38
N ILE A 32 -12.83 -76.53 5.20
CA ILE A 32 -13.70 -75.49 5.79
C ILE A 32 -12.87 -74.56 6.70
N THR A 33 -11.96 -75.12 7.50
CA THR A 33 -11.11 -74.36 8.43
C THR A 33 -10.17 -73.43 7.68
N VAL A 34 -9.50 -73.93 6.66
CA VAL A 34 -8.62 -73.13 5.78
C VAL A 34 -9.40 -72.04 5.08
N THR A 35 -10.57 -72.39 4.47
CA THR A 35 -11.41 -71.45 3.75
C THR A 35 -11.91 -70.34 4.67
N ARG A 36 -12.29 -70.65 5.94
CA ARG A 36 -12.68 -69.67 6.94
C ARG A 36 -11.50 -68.74 7.30
N GLY A 37 -10.31 -69.29 7.54
CA GLY A 37 -9.11 -68.52 7.82
C GLY A 37 -8.73 -67.56 6.72
N VAL A 38 -8.81 -68.00 5.46
CA VAL A 38 -8.58 -67.14 4.26
C VAL A 38 -9.60 -66.02 4.19
N LYS A 39 -10.89 -66.34 4.43
CA LYS A 39 -11.95 -65.33 4.43
C LYS A 39 -11.74 -64.26 5.53
N ASP A 40 -11.38 -64.69 6.74
CA ASP A 40 -11.11 -63.77 7.86
C ASP A 40 -9.90 -62.89 7.52
N TYR A 41 -8.84 -63.44 6.95
CA TYR A 41 -7.66 -62.69 6.52
C TYR A 41 -7.99 -61.63 5.44
N ILE A 42 -8.79 -61.99 4.43
CA ILE A 42 -9.27 -61.06 3.40
C ILE A 42 -10.10 -59.95 4.04
N THR A 43 -10.95 -60.27 5.01
CA THR A 43 -11.79 -59.31 5.71
C THR A 43 -10.91 -58.28 6.48
N ILE A 44 -9.92 -58.79 7.22
CA ILE A 44 -8.95 -57.91 7.94
C ILE A 44 -8.21 -57.03 6.96
N LEU A 45 -7.76 -57.56 5.80
CA LEU A 45 -7.06 -56.78 4.77
C LEU A 45 -7.92 -55.64 4.24
N HIS A 46 -9.21 -55.92 3.97
CA HIS A 46 -10.16 -54.88 3.52
C HIS A 46 -10.38 -53.78 4.62
N CYS A 47 -10.49 -54.19 5.87
CA CYS A 47 -10.61 -53.24 6.98
C CYS A 47 -9.38 -52.33 7.08
N VAL A 48 -8.18 -52.89 7.01
CA VAL A 48 -6.92 -52.12 7.05
C VAL A 48 -6.84 -51.18 5.86
N ALA A 49 -7.14 -51.64 4.66
CA ALA A 49 -7.17 -50.79 3.48
C ALA A 49 -8.20 -49.64 3.61
N GLY A 50 -9.36 -49.89 4.18
CA GLY A 50 -10.40 -48.91 4.45
C GLY A 50 -9.90 -47.82 5.44
N ILE A 51 -9.23 -48.23 6.51
CA ILE A 51 -8.64 -47.31 7.50
C ILE A 51 -7.54 -46.45 6.83
N CYS A 52 -6.65 -47.04 6.06
CA CYS A 52 -5.59 -46.29 5.36
C CYS A 52 -6.18 -45.27 4.38
N ASN A 53 -7.22 -45.63 3.63
CA ASN A 53 -7.90 -44.69 2.73
C ASN A 53 -8.57 -43.55 3.48
N ALA A 54 -9.23 -43.83 4.62
CA ALA A 54 -9.82 -42.78 5.47
C ALA A 54 -8.77 -41.82 6.04
N LEU A 55 -7.63 -42.34 6.52
CA LEU A 55 -6.52 -41.52 7.00
C LEU A 55 -5.92 -40.65 5.90
N SER A 56 -5.74 -41.19 4.69
CA SER A 56 -5.26 -40.43 3.53
C SER A 56 -6.20 -39.30 3.15
N LEU A 57 -7.50 -39.53 3.20
CA LEU A 57 -8.51 -38.49 2.91
C LEU A 57 -8.49 -37.39 3.97
N ILE A 58 -8.42 -37.76 5.25
CA ILE A 58 -8.30 -36.79 6.34
C ILE A 58 -7.03 -35.93 6.17
N MET A 59 -5.90 -36.55 5.87
CA MET A 59 -4.64 -35.85 5.61
C MET A 59 -4.77 -34.89 4.44
N ALA A 60 -5.38 -35.30 3.33
CA ALA A 60 -5.61 -34.43 2.16
C ALA A 60 -6.46 -33.22 2.52
N ILE A 61 -7.54 -33.40 3.30
CA ILE A 61 -8.39 -32.29 3.77
C ILE A 61 -7.62 -31.31 4.67
N VAL A 62 -6.79 -31.84 5.59
CA VAL A 62 -5.97 -31.01 6.48
C VAL A 62 -4.96 -30.18 5.68
N LEU A 63 -4.26 -30.79 4.73
CA LEU A 63 -3.31 -30.09 3.85
C LEU A 63 -4.01 -29.02 3.01
N TYR A 64 -5.15 -29.35 2.42
CA TYR A 64 -5.93 -28.39 1.66
C TYR A 64 -6.30 -27.15 2.49
N LYS A 65 -6.85 -27.35 3.70
CA LYS A 65 -7.24 -26.25 4.59
C LYS A 65 -6.06 -25.45 5.12
N LYS A 66 -4.98 -26.11 5.54
CA LYS A 66 -3.84 -25.43 6.21
C LYS A 66 -2.84 -24.81 5.23
N VAL A 67 -2.77 -25.29 4.00
CA VAL A 67 -1.79 -24.83 3.02
C VAL A 67 -2.48 -24.16 1.84
N THR A 68 -3.33 -24.89 1.11
CA THR A 68 -3.88 -24.40 -0.17
C THR A 68 -4.78 -23.18 0.02
N LEU A 69 -5.73 -23.21 0.96
CA LEU A 69 -6.63 -22.08 1.20
C LEU A 69 -5.88 -20.85 1.73
N VAL A 70 -4.89 -21.05 2.59
CA VAL A 70 -4.06 -19.95 3.11
C VAL A 70 -3.24 -19.33 1.98
N LEU A 71 -2.63 -20.15 1.14
CA LEU A 71 -1.84 -19.68 -0.01
C LEU A 71 -2.71 -18.92 -1.03
N MET A 72 -3.92 -19.40 -1.29
CA MET A 72 -4.88 -18.67 -2.14
C MET A 72 -5.22 -17.28 -1.58
N GLY A 73 -5.45 -17.18 -0.27
CA GLY A 73 -5.66 -15.90 0.40
C GLY A 73 -4.44 -14.97 0.29
N TYR A 74 -3.24 -15.51 0.36
CA TYR A 74 -2.01 -14.74 0.17
C TYR A 74 -1.90 -14.23 -1.28
N ILE A 75 -2.17 -15.06 -2.26
CA ILE A 75 -2.15 -14.68 -3.68
C ILE A 75 -3.15 -13.54 -3.94
N GLU A 76 -4.36 -13.63 -3.38
CA GLU A 76 -5.36 -12.57 -3.52
C GLU A 76 -4.89 -11.24 -2.90
N ALA A 77 -4.32 -11.27 -1.70
CA ALA A 77 -3.76 -10.08 -1.05
C ALA A 77 -2.58 -9.49 -1.86
N ILE A 78 -1.71 -10.34 -2.42
CA ILE A 78 -0.60 -9.93 -3.28
C ILE A 78 -1.11 -9.20 -4.52
N VAL A 79 -2.11 -9.76 -5.21
CA VAL A 79 -2.70 -9.15 -6.42
C VAL A 79 -3.35 -7.80 -6.10
N LYS A 80 -4.03 -7.70 -4.96
CA LYS A 80 -4.63 -6.44 -4.48
C LYS A 80 -3.61 -5.47 -3.87
N ASN A 81 -2.35 -5.89 -3.73
CA ASN A 81 -1.29 -5.10 -3.09
C ASN A 81 -1.61 -4.73 -1.62
N GLU A 82 -2.28 -5.62 -0.92
CA GLU A 82 -2.68 -5.47 0.47
C GLU A 82 -1.74 -6.23 1.41
N TYR A 83 -1.72 -5.85 2.69
CA TYR A 83 -0.98 -6.59 3.72
C TYR A 83 -1.58 -7.97 3.94
N ILE A 84 -0.70 -8.97 4.01
CA ILE A 84 -1.07 -10.36 4.29
C ILE A 84 -1.18 -10.56 5.81
N ARG A 85 -2.30 -11.13 6.28
CA ARG A 85 -2.42 -11.58 7.67
C ARG A 85 -1.61 -12.88 7.84
N PRO A 86 -0.55 -12.91 8.67
CA PRO A 86 0.26 -14.12 8.85
C PRO A 86 -0.55 -15.25 9.48
N CYS A 87 -0.79 -16.33 8.73
CA CYS A 87 -1.52 -17.52 9.21
C CYS A 87 -0.97 -18.81 8.55
N GLY A 88 -1.44 -19.96 8.98
CA GLY A 88 -0.97 -21.26 8.51
C GLY A 88 0.29 -21.76 9.21
N THR A 89 1.15 -22.49 8.48
CA THR A 89 2.40 -23.05 9.01
C THR A 89 3.43 -21.97 9.31
N SER A 90 4.54 -22.33 9.99
CA SER A 90 5.67 -21.43 10.28
C SER A 90 6.22 -20.78 9.00
N GLU A 91 6.36 -21.59 7.95
CA GLU A 91 6.91 -21.18 6.66
C GLU A 91 5.99 -20.18 5.96
N LEU A 92 4.68 -20.43 5.99
CA LEU A 92 3.69 -19.51 5.41
C LEU A 92 3.64 -18.19 6.16
N ARG A 93 3.70 -18.22 7.51
CA ARG A 93 3.78 -17.00 8.32
C ARG A 93 5.05 -16.21 8.05
N TYR A 94 6.19 -16.91 7.90
CA TYR A 94 7.45 -16.26 7.53
C TYR A 94 7.34 -15.58 6.16
N LEU A 95 6.78 -16.28 5.16
CA LEU A 95 6.54 -15.73 3.82
C LEU A 95 5.64 -14.48 3.87
N ALA A 96 4.55 -14.51 4.65
CA ALA A 96 3.68 -13.36 4.84
C ALA A 96 4.42 -12.14 5.42
N ASN A 97 5.26 -12.35 6.42
CA ASN A 97 6.04 -11.28 7.04
C ASN A 97 7.05 -10.68 6.04
N VAL A 98 7.80 -11.51 5.33
CA VAL A 98 8.76 -11.05 4.29
C VAL A 98 8.04 -10.24 3.21
N PHE A 99 6.86 -10.69 2.77
CA PHE A 99 6.08 -9.94 1.79
C PHE A 99 5.57 -8.61 2.35
N ASN A 100 5.08 -8.58 3.58
CA ASN A 100 4.62 -7.36 4.24
C ASN A 100 5.77 -6.33 4.40
N ASP A 101 6.96 -6.79 4.73
CA ASP A 101 8.15 -5.93 4.81
C ASP A 101 8.52 -5.37 3.43
N TYR A 102 8.43 -6.19 2.38
CA TYR A 102 8.63 -5.74 1.01
C TYR A 102 7.59 -4.67 0.59
N ILE A 103 6.30 -4.90 0.88
CA ILE A 103 5.24 -3.90 0.61
C ILE A 103 5.52 -2.59 1.36
N LYS A 104 5.94 -2.67 2.63
CA LYS A 104 6.26 -1.49 3.44
C LYS A 104 7.43 -0.71 2.84
N LEU A 105 8.50 -1.40 2.47
CA LEU A 105 9.67 -0.79 1.83
C LEU A 105 9.28 -0.11 0.50
N ARG A 106 8.57 -0.82 -0.36
CA ARG A 106 8.10 -0.30 -1.66
C ARG A 106 7.19 0.93 -1.52
N ASN A 107 6.29 0.91 -0.53
CA ASN A 107 5.42 2.06 -0.27
C ASN A 107 6.22 3.27 0.24
N LYS A 108 7.25 3.04 1.07
CA LYS A 108 8.17 4.08 1.53
C LYS A 108 8.95 4.69 0.36
N GLU A 109 9.57 3.87 -0.47
CA GLU A 109 10.30 4.32 -1.67
C GLU A 109 9.39 5.11 -2.62
N ARG A 110 8.16 4.63 -2.85
CA ARG A 110 7.17 5.32 -3.67
C ARG A 110 6.76 6.68 -3.08
N SER A 111 6.64 6.78 -1.75
CA SER A 111 6.36 8.04 -1.07
C SER A 111 7.52 9.01 -1.21
N GLU A 112 8.76 8.55 -0.97
CA GLU A 112 9.97 9.35 -1.14
C GLU A 112 10.15 9.85 -2.57
N LEU A 113 9.95 8.98 -3.56
CA LEU A 113 9.98 9.36 -4.98
C LEU A 113 8.90 10.39 -5.32
N LYS A 114 7.69 10.24 -4.77
CA LYS A 114 6.60 11.19 -4.96
C LYS A 114 6.90 12.54 -4.31
N GLU A 115 7.42 12.54 -3.09
CA GLU A 115 7.88 13.76 -2.40
C GLU A 115 8.98 14.45 -3.21
N TRP A 116 9.97 13.70 -3.66
CA TRP A 116 11.06 14.24 -4.48
C TRP A 116 10.56 14.81 -5.81
N ALA A 117 9.66 14.11 -6.51
CA ALA A 117 9.06 14.55 -7.77
C ALA A 117 8.16 15.79 -7.62
N ASN A 118 7.63 16.06 -6.40
CA ASN A 118 6.74 17.16 -6.10
C ASN A 118 7.44 18.34 -5.38
N SER A 119 8.72 18.21 -5.01
CA SER A 119 9.49 19.28 -4.39
C SER A 119 10.36 20.05 -5.38
N ASP A 120 10.63 21.32 -5.10
CA ASP A 120 11.64 22.11 -5.79
C ASP A 120 13.03 21.76 -5.26
N ALA A 121 13.97 21.46 -6.15
CA ALA A 121 15.30 20.97 -5.79
C ALA A 121 16.13 21.97 -4.97
N LEU A 122 15.94 23.28 -5.20
CA LEU A 122 16.67 24.34 -4.51
C LEU A 122 16.08 24.67 -3.14
N THR A 123 14.76 24.86 -3.10
CA THR A 123 14.05 25.43 -1.93
C THR A 123 13.38 24.38 -1.06
N ARG A 124 13.26 23.13 -1.52
CA ARG A 124 12.64 21.98 -0.83
C ARG A 124 11.15 22.12 -0.48
N ILE A 125 10.52 23.24 -0.80
CA ILE A 125 9.05 23.35 -0.79
C ILE A 125 8.48 22.73 -2.08
N SER A 126 7.15 22.69 -2.20
CA SER A 126 6.50 22.11 -3.38
C SER A 126 6.89 22.82 -4.67
N ASN A 127 7.01 22.06 -5.75
CA ASN A 127 7.25 22.63 -7.08
C ASN A 127 5.95 23.04 -7.77
N ARG A 128 6.06 23.69 -8.94
CA ARG A 128 4.94 24.19 -9.73
C ARG A 128 3.87 23.11 -10.00
N ARG A 129 4.29 21.90 -10.34
CA ARG A 129 3.36 20.80 -10.63
C ARG A 129 2.52 20.42 -9.41
N ALA A 130 3.16 20.29 -8.26
CA ALA A 130 2.47 19.95 -7.01
C ALA A 130 1.49 21.06 -6.58
N ILE A 131 1.86 22.34 -6.79
CA ILE A 131 0.98 23.52 -6.57
C ILE A 131 -0.27 23.41 -7.45
N GLU A 132 -0.10 23.16 -8.73
CA GLU A 132 -1.20 23.09 -9.68
C GLU A 132 -2.17 21.96 -9.33
N GLU A 133 -1.66 20.75 -9.08
CA GLU A 133 -2.47 19.60 -8.66
C GLU A 133 -3.26 19.89 -7.38
N PHE A 134 -2.61 20.52 -6.38
CA PHE A 134 -3.24 20.86 -5.12
C PHE A 134 -4.36 21.88 -5.27
N ILE A 135 -4.11 22.98 -5.99
CA ILE A 135 -5.10 24.05 -6.19
C ILE A 135 -6.30 23.54 -6.99
N LYS A 136 -6.08 22.74 -8.05
CA LYS A 136 -7.17 22.12 -8.81
C LYS A 136 -8.07 21.26 -7.91
N GLY A 137 -7.47 20.48 -7.00
CA GLY A 137 -8.21 19.70 -6.01
C GLY A 137 -9.04 20.58 -5.06
N LYS A 138 -8.49 21.72 -4.61
CA LYS A 138 -9.21 22.68 -3.74
C LYS A 138 -10.31 23.44 -4.42
N LEU A 139 -10.17 23.74 -5.71
CA LEU A 139 -11.20 24.40 -6.50
C LEU A 139 -12.39 23.48 -6.78
N ALA A 140 -12.15 22.18 -6.91
CA ALA A 140 -13.20 21.18 -7.08
C ALA A 140 -14.09 21.01 -5.85
N ASP A 141 -13.57 21.27 -4.65
CA ASP A 141 -14.32 21.17 -3.39
C ASP A 141 -15.04 22.50 -3.10
N LYS A 142 -16.35 22.54 -3.39
CA LYS A 142 -17.18 23.74 -3.19
C LYS A 142 -17.39 24.12 -1.72
N SER A 143 -17.14 23.21 -0.78
CA SER A 143 -17.39 23.43 0.66
C SER A 143 -16.29 24.24 1.34
N VAL A 144 -15.11 24.37 0.72
CA VAL A 144 -13.91 24.96 1.33
C VAL A 144 -13.63 26.32 0.68
N GLY A 145 -13.67 27.36 1.48
CA GLY A 145 -13.15 28.69 1.12
C GLY A 145 -11.63 28.72 1.14
N GLY A 146 -11.02 29.71 0.48
CA GLY A 146 -9.57 29.85 0.48
C GLY A 146 -9.09 31.07 -0.25
N ALA A 147 -7.81 31.38 -0.10
CA ALA A 147 -7.14 32.46 -0.83
C ALA A 147 -5.88 31.93 -1.50
N LEU A 148 -5.62 32.42 -2.69
CA LEU A 148 -4.38 32.23 -3.41
C LEU A 148 -3.55 33.51 -3.31
N ILE A 149 -2.29 33.36 -2.95
CA ILE A 149 -1.31 34.42 -2.84
C ILE A 149 -0.21 34.13 -3.85
N PHE A 150 0.04 35.05 -4.77
CA PHE A 150 1.15 34.98 -5.69
C PHE A 150 2.21 35.97 -5.25
N LEU A 151 3.41 35.48 -4.96
CA LEU A 151 4.55 36.23 -4.40
C LEU A 151 5.70 36.27 -5.39
N ASP A 152 6.45 37.36 -5.37
CA ASP A 152 7.64 37.53 -6.16
C ASP A 152 8.68 38.34 -5.36
N ILE A 153 9.95 37.98 -5.50
CA ILE A 153 11.06 38.70 -4.82
C ILE A 153 11.41 39.95 -5.63
N ASP A 154 11.27 41.10 -5.01
CA ASP A 154 11.54 42.38 -5.65
C ASP A 154 13.01 42.48 -6.08
N ASP A 155 13.24 42.91 -7.31
CA ASP A 155 14.56 43.18 -7.88
C ASP A 155 15.53 41.96 -7.80
N PHE A 156 15.01 40.73 -7.85
CA PHE A 156 15.80 39.51 -7.72
C PHE A 156 16.96 39.43 -8.73
N LYS A 157 16.72 39.91 -9.94
CA LYS A 157 17.78 39.99 -10.96
C LYS A 157 18.93 40.86 -10.49
N ASN A 158 18.65 42.04 -9.88
CA ASN A 158 19.69 42.91 -9.33
C ASN A 158 20.46 42.24 -8.18
N ILE A 159 19.80 41.46 -7.34
CA ILE A 159 20.46 40.65 -6.33
C ILE A 159 21.48 39.70 -6.97
N ASN A 160 21.05 38.96 -8.02
CA ASN A 160 21.95 38.06 -8.72
C ASN A 160 23.12 38.77 -9.41
N ASP A 161 22.82 39.90 -10.05
CA ASP A 161 23.85 40.68 -10.78
C ASP A 161 24.87 41.30 -9.82
N THR A 162 24.47 41.68 -8.59
CA THR A 162 25.31 42.31 -7.58
C THR A 162 26.10 41.31 -6.73
N PHE A 163 25.47 40.24 -6.28
CA PHE A 163 26.01 39.29 -5.27
C PHE A 163 26.29 37.90 -5.84
N GLY A 164 25.95 37.66 -7.12
CA GLY A 164 26.11 36.38 -7.80
C GLY A 164 24.94 35.43 -7.56
N HIS A 165 24.78 34.45 -8.46
CA HIS A 165 23.69 33.48 -8.42
C HIS A 165 23.65 32.64 -7.14
N SER A 166 24.81 32.30 -6.56
CA SER A 166 24.85 31.55 -5.30
C SER A 166 24.21 32.31 -4.14
N ALA A 167 24.36 33.65 -4.13
CA ALA A 167 23.75 34.52 -3.13
C ALA A 167 22.23 34.63 -3.38
N GLY A 168 21.79 34.77 -4.64
CA GLY A 168 20.37 34.71 -4.99
C GLY A 168 19.72 33.37 -4.59
N ASP A 169 20.40 32.25 -4.79
CA ASP A 169 19.92 30.93 -4.33
C ASP A 169 19.76 30.91 -2.80
N GLY A 170 20.63 31.60 -2.06
CA GLY A 170 20.50 31.75 -0.62
C GLY A 170 19.28 32.58 -0.22
N VAL A 171 18.95 33.63 -0.96
CA VAL A 171 17.73 34.42 -0.74
C VAL A 171 16.48 33.54 -1.01
N LEU A 172 16.46 32.80 -2.11
CA LEU A 172 15.35 31.86 -2.43
C LEU A 172 15.12 30.83 -1.32
N ARG A 173 16.18 30.23 -0.78
CA ARG A 173 16.07 29.29 0.35
C ARG A 173 15.53 29.98 1.60
N CYS A 174 16.03 31.19 1.93
CA CYS A 174 15.57 31.96 3.08
C CYS A 174 14.07 32.29 2.97
N VAL A 175 13.59 32.72 1.80
CA VAL A 175 12.17 32.99 1.55
C VAL A 175 11.34 31.74 1.74
N ALA A 176 11.78 30.62 1.16
CA ALA A 176 11.08 29.34 1.27
C ALA A 176 10.99 28.84 2.72
N GLU A 177 12.07 28.95 3.51
CA GLU A 177 12.08 28.60 4.93
C GLU A 177 11.11 29.46 5.74
N LYS A 178 11.10 30.78 5.49
CA LYS A 178 10.14 31.68 6.13
C LYS A 178 8.71 31.36 5.75
N ILE A 179 8.44 31.05 4.49
CA ILE A 179 7.11 30.58 4.03
C ILE A 179 6.74 29.32 4.80
N GLY A 180 7.59 28.30 4.83
CA GLY A 180 7.33 27.03 5.51
C GLY A 180 7.05 27.18 7.01
N SER A 181 7.74 28.13 7.70
CA SER A 181 7.55 28.39 9.12
C SER A 181 6.38 29.33 9.43
N SER A 182 5.96 30.16 8.47
CA SER A 182 4.93 31.17 8.65
C SER A 182 3.52 30.69 8.35
N PHE A 183 3.34 29.61 7.60
CA PHE A 183 2.04 29.08 7.21
C PHE A 183 1.73 27.76 7.92
N ARG A 184 0.44 27.47 8.12
CA ARG A 184 0.00 26.27 8.87
C ARG A 184 0.21 25.02 8.01
N GLY A 185 0.29 23.85 8.65
CA GLY A 185 0.37 22.59 7.93
C GLY A 185 -0.85 22.27 7.05
N SER A 186 -1.97 22.99 7.27
CA SER A 186 -3.16 22.94 6.40
C SER A 186 -3.05 23.82 5.15
N ASP A 187 -2.16 24.83 5.16
CA ASP A 187 -1.90 25.70 4.02
C ASP A 187 -0.89 25.01 3.10
N PHE A 188 -0.85 25.41 1.84
CA PHE A 188 0.06 24.80 0.88
C PHE A 188 0.90 25.89 0.21
N ALA A 189 2.19 25.66 0.11
CA ALA A 189 3.09 26.61 -0.49
C ALA A 189 4.11 25.92 -1.40
N GLY A 190 4.52 26.63 -2.46
CA GLY A 190 5.53 26.12 -3.35
C GLY A 190 6.15 27.20 -4.22
N ARG A 191 7.24 26.84 -4.88
CA ARG A 191 7.92 27.68 -5.86
C ARG A 191 7.30 27.47 -7.23
N PHE A 192 6.81 28.57 -7.83
CA PHE A 192 6.16 28.52 -9.13
C PHE A 192 7.17 28.59 -10.28
N GLY A 193 8.22 29.37 -10.13
CA GLY A 193 9.33 29.47 -11.08
C GLY A 193 10.23 30.64 -10.76
N GLY A 194 11.52 30.60 -11.12
CA GLY A 194 12.44 31.72 -10.86
C GLY A 194 12.41 32.20 -9.42
N ASP A 195 11.93 33.43 -9.24
CA ASP A 195 11.75 34.15 -7.98
C ASP A 195 10.30 34.18 -7.47
N GLU A 196 9.42 33.40 -8.11
CA GLU A 196 7.96 33.38 -7.88
C GLU A 196 7.56 32.22 -6.95
N PHE A 197 6.66 32.53 -6.01
CA PHE A 197 6.09 31.57 -5.07
C PHE A 197 4.55 31.67 -5.07
N ILE A 198 3.89 30.55 -4.85
CA ILE A 198 2.43 30.51 -4.64
C ILE A 198 2.14 29.91 -3.28
N ILE A 199 1.19 30.54 -2.57
CA ILE A 199 0.66 30.02 -1.31
C ILE A 199 -0.86 29.92 -1.43
N TRP A 200 -1.39 28.76 -1.03
CA TRP A 200 -2.82 28.57 -0.85
C TRP A 200 -3.14 28.54 0.64
N MET A 201 -4.02 29.38 1.10
CA MET A 201 -4.53 29.38 2.46
C MET A 201 -5.94 28.77 2.50
N ASN A 202 -6.12 27.75 3.35
CA ASN A 202 -7.43 27.11 3.52
C ASN A 202 -8.31 27.87 4.53
N ASN A 203 -9.62 27.83 4.31
CA ASN A 203 -10.64 28.35 5.23
C ASN A 203 -10.43 29.82 5.61
N VAL A 204 -10.08 30.65 4.63
CA VAL A 204 -9.95 32.10 4.77
C VAL A 204 -10.91 32.81 3.80
N THR A 205 -11.34 33.98 4.20
CA THR A 205 -12.27 34.83 3.45
C THR A 205 -11.70 36.25 3.30
N PHE A 206 -12.40 37.12 2.59
CA PHE A 206 -12.00 38.51 2.43
C PHE A 206 -11.84 39.26 3.79
N ALA A 207 -12.57 38.85 4.82
CA ALA A 207 -12.43 39.40 6.16
C ALA A 207 -11.03 39.16 6.78
N ASP A 208 -10.31 38.13 6.32
CA ASP A 208 -8.96 37.77 6.78
C ASP A 208 -7.86 38.52 6.02
N ALA A 209 -8.21 39.39 5.10
CA ALA A 209 -7.27 40.07 4.18
C ALA A 209 -6.13 40.80 4.90
N GLU A 210 -6.42 41.55 5.96
CA GLU A 210 -5.40 42.30 6.72
C GLU A 210 -4.46 41.36 7.50
N PHE A 211 -5.00 40.25 8.01
CA PHE A 211 -4.18 39.23 8.65
C PHE A 211 -3.23 38.58 7.61
N ILE A 212 -3.70 38.30 6.41
CA ILE A 212 -2.89 37.74 5.33
C ILE A 212 -1.79 38.71 4.92
N LYS A 213 -2.10 40.00 4.72
CA LYS A 213 -1.11 41.04 4.40
C LYS A 213 -0.02 41.14 5.47
N LYS A 214 -0.41 41.18 6.75
CA LYS A 214 0.55 41.22 7.88
C LYS A 214 1.50 40.04 7.85
N ARG A 215 0.98 38.85 7.54
CA ARG A 215 1.74 37.62 7.47
C ARG A 215 2.75 37.63 6.32
N ILE A 216 2.35 38.09 5.15
CA ILE A 216 3.22 38.26 3.97
C ILE A 216 4.31 39.28 4.24
N ASN A 217 3.97 40.41 4.83
CA ASN A 217 4.97 41.45 5.20
C ASN A 217 6.02 40.92 6.19
N GLY A 218 5.65 39.97 7.05
CA GLY A 218 6.58 39.27 7.94
C GLY A 218 7.59 38.35 7.25
N LEU A 219 7.39 38.01 5.99
CA LEU A 219 8.33 37.21 5.21
C LEU A 219 9.54 38.03 4.71
N MET A 220 9.39 39.33 4.58
CA MET A 220 10.46 40.24 4.16
C MET A 220 11.59 40.31 5.20
N GLY A 221 12.75 40.76 4.81
CA GLY A 221 13.86 40.96 5.72
C GLY A 221 15.22 40.67 5.11
N THR A 222 16.13 40.16 5.90
CA THR A 222 17.53 39.93 5.53
C THR A 222 17.79 38.43 5.39
N ALA A 223 18.34 38.00 4.27
CA ALA A 223 18.91 36.70 4.08
C ALA A 223 20.41 36.71 4.38
N LYS A 224 20.87 35.71 5.14
CA LYS A 224 22.29 35.54 5.43
C LYS A 224 22.85 34.41 4.55
N THR A 225 23.75 34.77 3.62
CA THR A 225 24.34 33.83 2.67
C THR A 225 25.87 33.86 2.81
N GLY A 226 26.43 32.88 3.53
CA GLY A 226 27.79 32.91 3.97
C GLY A 226 28.03 34.16 4.89
N ASP A 227 29.00 35.00 4.50
CA ASP A 227 29.32 36.22 5.22
C ASP A 227 28.52 37.45 4.75
N VAL A 228 27.70 37.30 3.69
CA VAL A 228 26.94 38.41 3.09
C VAL A 228 25.52 38.44 3.67
N LYS A 229 25.07 39.66 4.00
CA LYS A 229 23.68 39.95 4.39
C LYS A 229 23.01 40.70 3.23
N ILE A 230 21.87 40.16 2.77
CA ILE A 230 21.13 40.70 1.64
C ILE A 230 19.71 41.02 2.11
N ASP A 231 19.37 42.29 2.09
CA ASP A 231 18.00 42.73 2.37
C ASP A 231 17.14 42.49 1.11
N TYR A 232 15.97 41.94 1.31
CA TYR A 232 15.01 41.68 0.24
C TYR A 232 13.60 42.05 0.68
N THR A 233 12.82 42.47 -0.30
CA THR A 233 11.39 42.71 -0.17
C THR A 233 10.62 41.76 -1.10
N LEU A 234 9.33 41.66 -0.84
CA LEU A 234 8.41 40.83 -1.59
C LEU A 234 7.22 41.64 -2.06
N SER A 235 6.81 41.45 -3.31
CA SER A 235 5.53 41.89 -3.82
C SER A 235 4.56 40.71 -3.85
N ALA A 236 3.30 40.92 -3.47
CA ALA A 236 2.29 39.86 -3.49
C ALA A 236 0.97 40.35 -4.03
N GLY A 237 0.33 39.46 -4.81
CA GLY A 237 -1.07 39.56 -5.21
C GLY A 237 -1.92 38.50 -4.49
N ILE A 238 -3.02 38.95 -3.91
CA ILE A 238 -3.96 38.10 -3.14
C ILE A 238 -5.29 38.04 -3.86
N THR A 239 -5.85 36.87 -4.01
CA THR A 239 -7.22 36.66 -4.49
C THR A 239 -7.93 35.61 -3.66
N PHE A 240 -9.22 35.76 -3.51
CA PHE A 240 -10.07 34.80 -2.80
C PHE A 240 -10.80 33.90 -3.80
N LYS A 241 -11.00 32.64 -3.41
CA LYS A 241 -11.77 31.68 -4.21
C LYS A 241 -13.19 32.16 -4.39
N CYS A 242 -13.67 32.12 -5.63
CA CYS A 242 -15.04 32.37 -6.01
C CYS A 242 -15.70 31.13 -6.62
N ASP A 243 -17.02 31.08 -6.61
CA ASP A 243 -17.73 30.00 -7.29
C ASP A 243 -17.48 30.02 -8.79
N GLY A 244 -17.19 28.84 -9.36
CA GLY A 244 -16.88 28.69 -10.78
C GLY A 244 -15.44 29.04 -11.15
N ASP A 245 -14.55 29.20 -10.17
CA ASP A 245 -13.12 29.33 -10.44
C ASP A 245 -12.53 28.05 -11.02
N ASP A 246 -11.69 28.23 -12.00
CA ASP A 246 -10.69 27.27 -12.46
C ASP A 246 -9.28 27.77 -12.11
N TYR A 247 -8.29 26.92 -12.33
CA TYR A 247 -6.90 27.21 -11.98
C TYR A 247 -6.38 28.47 -12.68
N GLU A 248 -6.65 28.60 -13.96
CA GLU A 248 -6.19 29.71 -14.79
C GLU A 248 -6.80 31.05 -14.35
N LYS A 249 -8.09 31.06 -14.01
CA LYS A 249 -8.79 32.28 -13.53
C LYS A 249 -8.23 32.76 -12.21
N ILE A 250 -8.09 31.86 -11.20
CA ILE A 250 -7.65 32.29 -9.87
C ILE A 250 -6.19 32.72 -9.89
N VAL A 251 -5.31 32.00 -10.59
CA VAL A 251 -3.90 32.41 -10.76
C VAL A 251 -3.80 33.72 -11.52
N GLY A 252 -4.56 33.90 -12.61
CA GLY A 252 -4.56 35.16 -13.39
C GLY A 252 -5.07 36.35 -12.59
N ARG A 253 -6.00 36.19 -11.64
CA ARG A 253 -6.43 37.26 -10.74
C ARG A 253 -5.33 37.64 -9.73
N ALA A 254 -4.66 36.64 -9.16
CA ALA A 254 -3.56 36.87 -8.24
C ALA A 254 -2.38 37.56 -8.94
N ASP A 255 -2.03 37.13 -10.17
CA ASP A 255 -0.99 37.74 -10.98
C ASP A 255 -1.30 39.21 -11.29
N ARG A 256 -2.54 39.54 -11.69
CA ARG A 256 -2.98 40.93 -11.89
C ARG A 256 -2.82 41.79 -10.64
N ALA A 257 -3.17 41.27 -9.49
CA ALA A 257 -2.98 41.95 -8.20
C ALA A 257 -1.49 42.15 -7.88
N LEU A 258 -0.64 41.14 -8.12
CA LEU A 258 0.81 41.24 -7.98
C LEU A 258 1.40 42.30 -8.91
N TYR A 259 0.99 42.32 -10.19
CA TYR A 259 1.43 43.32 -11.13
C TYR A 259 1.02 44.74 -10.74
N ALA A 260 -0.20 44.92 -10.21
CA ALA A 260 -0.63 46.23 -9.66
C ALA A 260 0.25 46.66 -8.47
N ARG A 261 0.65 45.69 -7.60
CA ARG A 261 1.57 45.99 -6.48
C ARG A 261 2.95 46.43 -6.99
N LYS A 262 3.52 45.70 -7.94
CA LYS A 262 4.82 46.04 -8.55
C LYS A 262 4.80 47.48 -9.18
N LYS A 263 3.71 47.86 -9.83
CA LYS A 263 3.53 49.21 -10.40
C LYS A 263 3.39 50.32 -9.32
N SER A 264 2.78 50.01 -8.17
CA SER A 264 2.55 51.01 -7.12
C SER A 264 3.74 51.17 -6.14
N GLY A 265 4.92 50.63 -6.49
CA GLY A 265 6.14 50.87 -5.73
C GLY A 265 6.72 49.63 -5.04
N LYS A 266 6.28 48.42 -5.43
CA LYS A 266 6.77 47.15 -4.87
C LYS A 266 6.54 47.01 -3.35
N SER A 267 7.18 46.05 -2.71
CA SER A 267 7.20 45.81 -1.26
C SER A 267 5.83 45.84 -0.58
N GLY A 268 5.16 44.69 -0.48
CA GLY A 268 3.87 44.54 0.17
C GLY A 268 2.85 43.82 -0.69
N CYS A 269 1.58 44.00 -0.39
CA CYS A 269 0.49 43.21 -0.96
C CYS A 269 -0.58 44.09 -1.63
N SER A 270 -1.14 43.60 -2.74
CA SER A 270 -2.39 44.07 -3.32
C SER A 270 -3.42 42.95 -3.33
N ILE A 271 -4.69 43.29 -3.11
CA ILE A 271 -5.80 42.36 -3.21
C ILE A 271 -6.46 42.59 -4.56
N TYR A 272 -6.79 41.50 -5.25
CA TYR A 272 -7.63 41.57 -6.43
C TYR A 272 -9.03 42.00 -6.00
N THR A 273 -9.49 43.11 -6.50
CA THR A 273 -10.89 43.59 -6.45
C THR A 273 -11.38 43.71 -7.89
N GLU A 274 -12.54 43.14 -8.16
CA GLU A 274 -13.18 43.27 -9.47
C GLU A 274 -13.45 44.74 -9.86
#